data_3835618b5487c2a5355a7a499c73a51a
#
_entry.id   3835618b5487c2a5355a7a499c73a51a
#
_cell.length_a   1.000
_cell.length_b   1.000
_cell.length_c   1.000
_cell.angle_alpha   90.00
_cell.angle_beta   90.00
_cell.angle_gamma   90.00
#
_symmetry.space_group_name_H-M   'P 1'
#
loop_
_entity.id
_entity.type
_entity.pdbx_description
1 polymer ?
#
loop_
_entity_poly.entity_id
_entity_poly.type
_entity_poly.pdbx_seq_one_letter_code
_entity_poly.pdbx_strand_id
1 'polypeptide(L)'
;MGGYLLLGAFLGCGVVFSEALLRSRCGLIRLWFGLVIGLIMMMWSPIPFAFAMRFTRAAQLCGLALSAAIAAGSALIMRGKARYRGVFQGDMPVWMLLCLLIPLAILSGYLQYTHTLREIDGALHVGQSTYGDINMHTGIATHLRNAAFPPDYPILKGARLGYPFLGDSMITSMLLFGADMAVSFRITGTLMMVLVGFGFVAFAWEMTKKPLAVVVAFLLLFVNGGLGFIYTMDGESFREIFTGFYKTPTNMPEYNLRWVNVICDMFIPQRTFLTGWTVLLPAVYLLLLAVREKKRRLFISLGLWAGLMPMIHTHSFLGLGLVSAGVMLQALIGSSDRRKTLINFLLYGGVAVLMAIPQLLIWTVPQTVEGSTMLLRFNWVNNNGDGTLIDNYFWFWIKNVGPVYLLLIPAALCQKRRSPARGFMLGALLLYVVAECVVFQKNIYDNNKLFYVAFMVCLPAVGALLADAIDAIGRIRSLGAKAACAAVMGVFCAICLLSGSLSIGREIASDYVLFSESEAAAGQFIDTETAEDAVFLTGEQHNCVPSALAGRDLVCGSPTFLSYHGLNYAVQHADRRAMLENPAENAALFEKYGVDYAYISNYERGKYAVGEAWFAEHGTLVFESGSVRIYALS
;
A
#
# COMPACT_ATOMS: atom_id res chain seq x y z
N MET A 1 -12.52 18.53 -13.18
CA MET A 1 -11.50 18.56 -14.26
C MET A 1 -10.17 19.10 -13.79
N GLY A 2 -10.14 20.16 -12.98
CA GLY A 2 -8.91 20.78 -12.48
C GLY A 2 -7.97 19.82 -11.70
N GLY A 3 -8.52 18.88 -10.92
CA GLY A 3 -7.71 17.92 -10.15
C GLY A 3 -6.88 16.96 -11.02
N TYR A 4 -7.41 16.56 -12.17
CA TYR A 4 -6.67 15.72 -13.12
C TYR A 4 -5.55 16.49 -13.83
N LEU A 5 -5.77 17.79 -14.11
CA LEU A 5 -4.74 18.69 -14.62
C LEU A 5 -3.64 18.91 -13.59
N LEU A 6 -4.00 19.04 -12.30
CA LEU A 6 -3.05 19.15 -11.20
C LEU A 6 -2.14 17.91 -11.11
N LEU A 7 -2.73 16.70 -11.15
CA LEU A 7 -1.97 15.46 -11.20
C LEU A 7 -1.01 15.45 -12.40
N GLY A 8 -1.51 15.77 -13.60
CA GLY A 8 -0.68 15.84 -14.81
C GLY A 8 0.47 16.84 -14.70
N ALA A 9 0.24 17.99 -14.06
CA ALA A 9 1.27 19.01 -13.84
C ALA A 9 2.38 18.51 -12.89
N PHE A 10 2.03 17.86 -11.76
CA PHE A 10 3.02 17.25 -10.87
C PHE A 10 3.81 16.13 -11.55
N LEU A 11 3.14 15.26 -12.31
CA LEU A 11 3.80 14.21 -13.11
C LEU A 11 4.76 14.83 -14.13
N GLY A 12 4.35 15.90 -14.80
CA GLY A 12 5.21 16.67 -15.72
C GLY A 12 6.45 17.23 -15.04
N CYS A 13 6.31 17.83 -13.86
CA CYS A 13 7.45 18.31 -13.06
C CYS A 13 8.42 17.18 -12.72
N GLY A 14 7.91 16.03 -12.30
CA GLY A 14 8.72 14.85 -12.00
C GLY A 14 9.46 14.33 -13.25
N VAL A 15 8.83 14.29 -14.40
CA VAL A 15 9.46 13.88 -15.66
C VAL A 15 10.58 14.85 -16.04
N VAL A 16 10.37 16.16 -15.99
CA VAL A 16 11.40 17.17 -16.27
C VAL A 16 12.59 17.03 -15.31
N PHE A 17 12.32 16.82 -14.02
CA PHE A 17 13.35 16.60 -13.01
C PHE A 17 14.16 15.31 -13.30
N SER A 18 13.50 14.22 -13.58
CA SER A 18 14.15 12.95 -13.93
C SER A 18 14.98 13.04 -15.20
N GLU A 19 14.45 13.69 -16.23
CA GLU A 19 15.17 13.92 -17.50
C GLU A 19 16.47 14.71 -17.26
N ALA A 20 16.47 15.66 -16.33
CA ALA A 20 17.66 16.42 -15.97
C ALA A 20 18.72 15.56 -15.27
N LEU A 21 18.31 14.75 -14.26
CA LEU A 21 19.24 14.01 -13.39
C LEU A 21 19.71 12.68 -13.96
N LEU A 22 18.85 11.98 -14.70
CA LEU A 22 19.08 10.62 -15.18
C LEU A 22 19.37 10.53 -16.68
N ARG A 23 19.88 11.61 -17.31
CA ARG A 23 20.17 11.71 -18.77
C ARG A 23 20.95 10.53 -19.35
N SER A 24 21.86 9.94 -18.56
CA SER A 24 22.68 8.80 -19.00
C SER A 24 21.92 7.45 -18.99
N ARG A 25 20.68 7.43 -18.49
CA ARG A 25 19.82 6.23 -18.47
C ARG A 25 18.93 6.18 -19.70
N CYS A 26 18.38 5.00 -20.03
CA CYS A 26 17.39 4.92 -21.10
C CYS A 26 16.11 5.69 -20.75
N GLY A 27 15.38 6.15 -21.77
CA GLY A 27 14.23 7.02 -21.56
C GLY A 27 13.09 6.38 -20.80
N LEU A 28 12.87 5.06 -20.94
CA LEU A 28 11.85 4.35 -20.18
C LEU A 28 12.12 4.36 -18.68
N ILE A 29 13.39 4.20 -18.28
CA ILE A 29 13.78 4.32 -16.86
C ILE A 29 13.60 5.76 -16.35
N ARG A 30 13.95 6.76 -17.17
CA ARG A 30 13.74 8.16 -16.81
C ARG A 30 12.27 8.51 -16.66
N LEU A 31 11.44 8.02 -17.59
CA LEU A 31 9.99 8.23 -17.55
C LEU A 31 9.40 7.60 -16.27
N TRP A 32 9.74 6.33 -15.99
CA TRP A 32 9.31 5.66 -14.77
C TRP A 32 9.69 6.44 -13.50
N PHE A 33 10.97 6.78 -13.36
CA PHE A 33 11.42 7.61 -12.23
C PHE A 33 10.68 8.95 -12.18
N GLY A 34 10.49 9.58 -13.34
CA GLY A 34 9.82 10.87 -13.44
C GLY A 34 8.37 10.82 -12.95
N LEU A 35 7.62 9.81 -13.36
CA LEU A 35 6.25 9.64 -12.90
C LEU A 35 6.19 9.40 -11.38
N VAL A 36 7.07 8.56 -10.83
CA VAL A 36 7.13 8.34 -9.38
C VAL A 36 7.56 9.61 -8.63
N ILE A 37 8.53 10.35 -9.14
CA ILE A 37 8.95 11.65 -8.55
C ILE A 37 7.79 12.65 -8.58
N GLY A 38 7.01 12.68 -9.66
CA GLY A 38 5.82 13.53 -9.74
C GLY A 38 4.78 13.21 -8.66
N LEU A 39 4.54 11.91 -8.40
CA LEU A 39 3.69 11.48 -7.29
C LEU A 39 4.27 11.88 -5.92
N ILE A 40 5.59 11.71 -5.72
CA ILE A 40 6.27 12.15 -4.48
C ILE A 40 6.17 13.67 -4.32
N MET A 41 6.35 14.43 -5.38
CA MET A 41 6.18 15.89 -5.35
C MET A 41 4.75 16.28 -4.98
N MET A 42 3.73 15.60 -5.54
CA MET A 42 2.33 15.84 -5.20
C MET A 42 2.01 15.52 -3.73
N MET A 43 2.63 14.47 -3.17
CA MET A 43 2.48 14.11 -1.76
C MET A 43 3.18 15.08 -0.80
N TRP A 44 4.42 15.49 -1.12
CA TRP A 44 5.27 16.19 -0.15
C TRP A 44 5.31 17.70 -0.31
N SER A 45 5.29 18.22 -1.55
CA SER A 45 5.54 19.64 -1.74
C SER A 45 4.43 20.58 -1.21
N PRO A 46 3.15 20.17 -1.08
CA PRO A 46 2.14 21.01 -0.42
C PRO A 46 2.27 21.04 1.12
N ILE A 47 2.89 20.01 1.74
CA ILE A 47 2.92 19.86 3.20
C ILE A 47 3.54 21.06 3.93
N PRO A 48 4.72 21.60 3.55
CA PRO A 48 5.27 22.78 4.23
C PRO A 48 4.33 23.98 4.22
N PHE A 49 3.57 24.15 3.15
CA PHE A 49 2.60 25.24 3.01
C PHE A 49 1.33 24.98 3.82
N ALA A 50 0.93 23.70 3.97
CA ALA A 50 -0.25 23.33 4.76
C ALA A 50 -0.10 23.70 6.25
N PHE A 51 1.10 23.70 6.80
CA PHE A 51 1.35 24.17 8.17
C PHE A 51 1.02 25.66 8.36
N ALA A 52 1.14 26.48 7.31
CA ALA A 52 0.88 27.92 7.37
C ALA A 52 -0.54 28.31 6.90
N MET A 53 -1.10 27.57 5.95
CA MET A 53 -2.34 27.97 5.27
C MET A 53 -3.37 26.81 5.15
N ARG A 54 -3.28 25.81 6.02
CA ARG A 54 -4.11 24.59 5.99
C ARG A 54 -3.91 23.81 4.67
N PHE A 55 -4.49 22.63 4.53
CA PHE A 55 -4.36 21.83 3.30
C PHE A 55 -5.35 22.31 2.23
N THR A 56 -5.17 23.54 1.77
CA THR A 56 -6.06 24.27 0.86
C THR A 56 -5.58 24.22 -0.58
N ARG A 57 -6.42 24.73 -1.51
CA ARG A 57 -6.02 24.96 -2.92
C ARG A 57 -4.77 25.82 -3.03
N ALA A 58 -4.63 26.84 -2.15
CA ALA A 58 -3.44 27.71 -2.13
C ALA A 58 -2.18 26.92 -1.79
N ALA A 59 -2.22 26.05 -0.77
CA ALA A 59 -1.11 25.19 -0.41
C ALA A 59 -0.71 24.26 -1.58
N GLN A 60 -1.69 23.72 -2.31
CA GLN A 60 -1.43 22.87 -3.48
C GLN A 60 -0.74 23.64 -4.61
N LEU A 61 -1.19 24.85 -4.91
CA LEU A 61 -0.58 25.69 -5.94
C LEU A 61 0.85 26.13 -5.55
N CYS A 62 1.08 26.46 -4.28
CA CYS A 62 2.43 26.75 -3.77
C CYS A 62 3.34 25.50 -3.87
N GLY A 63 2.81 24.30 -3.55
CA GLY A 63 3.50 23.02 -3.71
C GLY A 63 3.84 22.73 -5.19
N LEU A 64 2.92 23.00 -6.10
CA LEU A 64 3.15 22.86 -7.54
C LEU A 64 4.21 23.86 -8.02
N ALA A 65 4.14 25.12 -7.58
CA ALA A 65 5.14 26.14 -7.92
C ALA A 65 6.55 25.75 -7.42
N LEU A 66 6.66 25.23 -6.20
CA LEU A 66 7.90 24.67 -5.66
C LEU A 66 8.42 23.51 -6.51
N SER A 67 7.55 22.58 -6.88
CA SER A 67 7.91 21.42 -7.73
C SER A 67 8.38 21.87 -9.11
N ALA A 68 7.71 22.85 -9.72
CA ALA A 68 8.08 23.42 -11.01
C ALA A 68 9.43 24.16 -10.91
N ALA A 69 9.67 24.91 -9.83
CA ALA A 69 10.97 25.58 -9.60
C ALA A 69 12.11 24.58 -9.44
N ILE A 70 11.90 23.47 -8.69
CA ILE A 70 12.88 22.37 -8.55
C ILE A 70 13.15 21.72 -9.91
N ALA A 71 12.12 21.41 -10.67
CA ALA A 71 12.24 20.80 -11.99
C ALA A 71 12.99 21.72 -12.99
N ALA A 72 12.60 22.99 -13.07
CA ALA A 72 13.24 23.98 -13.94
C ALA A 72 14.70 24.24 -13.53
N GLY A 73 14.95 24.43 -12.23
CA GLY A 73 16.30 24.61 -11.70
C GLY A 73 17.22 23.44 -12.01
N SER A 74 16.73 22.20 -11.85
CA SER A 74 17.49 21.00 -12.20
C SER A 74 17.79 20.92 -13.70
N ALA A 75 16.81 21.25 -14.56
CA ALA A 75 16.99 21.28 -16.01
C ALA A 75 18.04 22.30 -16.45
N LEU A 76 18.03 23.50 -15.84
CA LEU A 76 19.01 24.56 -16.11
C LEU A 76 20.42 24.16 -15.66
N ILE A 77 20.58 23.65 -14.43
CA ILE A 77 21.86 23.22 -13.87
C ILE A 77 22.50 22.11 -14.70
N MET A 78 21.70 21.19 -15.21
CA MET A 78 22.15 20.01 -15.97
C MET A 78 22.27 20.26 -17.47
N ARG A 79 21.89 21.46 -17.95
CA ARG A 79 21.97 21.81 -19.39
C ARG A 79 23.41 21.66 -19.89
N GLY A 80 23.60 20.81 -20.91
CA GLY A 80 24.90 20.57 -21.51
C GLY A 80 25.86 19.63 -20.75
N LYS A 81 25.53 19.19 -19.53
CA LYS A 81 26.47 18.42 -18.67
C LYS A 81 26.48 16.91 -18.88
N ALA A 82 25.51 16.33 -19.59
CA ALA A 82 25.46 14.88 -19.79
C ALA A 82 24.99 14.50 -21.18
N ARG A 83 25.52 13.39 -21.69
CA ARG A 83 25.08 12.81 -22.98
C ARG A 83 23.67 12.24 -22.83
N TYR A 84 22.75 12.73 -23.64
CA TYR A 84 21.36 12.26 -23.66
C TYR A 84 21.27 10.89 -24.31
N ARG A 85 20.59 9.92 -23.67
CA ARG A 85 20.23 8.64 -24.29
C ARG A 85 18.77 8.69 -24.74
N GLY A 86 18.49 8.18 -25.95
CA GLY A 86 17.13 8.10 -26.49
C GLY A 86 16.20 7.23 -25.64
N VAL A 87 14.89 7.34 -25.89
CA VAL A 87 13.84 6.68 -25.11
C VAL A 87 14.03 5.15 -25.12
N PHE A 88 14.31 4.57 -26.26
CA PHE A 88 14.47 3.12 -26.43
C PHE A 88 15.94 2.66 -26.52
N GLN A 89 16.88 3.53 -26.20
CA GLN A 89 18.31 3.19 -26.15
C GLN A 89 18.70 2.49 -24.84
N GLY A 90 18.05 1.36 -24.57
CA GLY A 90 18.32 0.47 -23.45
C GLY A 90 18.52 -0.97 -23.95
N ASP A 91 18.97 -1.84 -23.06
CA ASP A 91 19.14 -3.27 -23.30
C ASP A 91 17.92 -4.10 -22.89
N MET A 92 16.93 -3.48 -22.22
CA MET A 92 15.70 -4.14 -21.79
C MET A 92 14.74 -4.34 -22.99
N PRO A 93 14.32 -5.58 -23.30
CA PRO A 93 13.42 -5.84 -24.41
C PRO A 93 12.04 -5.19 -24.21
N VAL A 94 11.66 -4.30 -25.12
CA VAL A 94 10.36 -3.58 -25.05
C VAL A 94 9.19 -4.54 -25.16
N TRP A 95 9.29 -5.58 -26.02
CA TRP A 95 8.23 -6.59 -26.14
C TRP A 95 7.91 -7.27 -24.82
N MET A 96 8.94 -7.63 -24.02
CA MET A 96 8.77 -8.25 -22.70
C MET A 96 8.03 -7.29 -21.76
N LEU A 97 8.42 -6.03 -21.76
CA LEU A 97 7.76 -5.00 -20.94
C LEU A 97 6.27 -4.86 -21.30
N LEU A 98 5.95 -4.79 -22.61
CA LEU A 98 4.57 -4.68 -23.08
C LEU A 98 3.75 -5.94 -22.75
N CYS A 99 4.31 -7.14 -22.96
CA CYS A 99 3.63 -8.41 -22.64
C CYS A 99 3.31 -8.57 -21.16
N LEU A 100 4.09 -7.96 -20.25
CA LEU A 100 3.84 -8.04 -18.82
C LEU A 100 2.96 -6.88 -18.31
N LEU A 101 3.21 -5.66 -18.79
CA LEU A 101 2.52 -4.48 -18.24
C LEU A 101 1.14 -4.23 -18.84
N ILE A 102 0.88 -4.60 -20.11
CA ILE A 102 -0.45 -4.41 -20.70
C ILE A 102 -1.51 -5.26 -19.98
N PRO A 103 -1.31 -6.59 -19.79
CA PRO A 103 -2.26 -7.39 -19.01
C PRO A 103 -2.41 -6.88 -17.56
N LEU A 104 -1.31 -6.49 -16.91
CA LEU A 104 -1.37 -5.92 -15.57
C LEU A 104 -2.17 -4.60 -15.53
N ALA A 105 -2.00 -3.73 -16.52
CA ALA A 105 -2.73 -2.47 -16.61
C ALA A 105 -4.23 -2.69 -16.82
N ILE A 106 -4.59 -3.64 -17.69
CA ILE A 106 -6.00 -4.01 -17.94
C ILE A 106 -6.62 -4.59 -16.67
N LEU A 107 -5.98 -5.57 -16.04
CA LEU A 107 -6.45 -6.18 -14.80
C LEU A 107 -6.58 -5.12 -13.69
N SER A 108 -5.55 -4.30 -13.51
CA SER A 108 -5.57 -3.24 -12.49
C SER A 108 -6.66 -2.21 -12.76
N GLY A 109 -6.81 -1.75 -14.00
CA GLY A 109 -7.87 -0.82 -14.36
C GLY A 109 -9.27 -1.37 -14.08
N TYR A 110 -9.49 -2.64 -14.41
CA TYR A 110 -10.73 -3.34 -14.12
C TYR A 110 -10.98 -3.47 -12.61
N LEU A 111 -10.00 -3.98 -11.85
CA LEU A 111 -10.14 -4.13 -10.40
C LEU A 111 -10.28 -2.78 -9.69
N GLN A 112 -9.53 -1.75 -10.08
CA GLN A 112 -9.70 -0.41 -9.52
C GLN A 112 -11.11 0.14 -9.82
N TYR A 113 -11.68 -0.14 -10.99
CA TYR A 113 -13.05 0.25 -11.32
C TYR A 113 -14.08 -0.46 -10.45
N THR A 114 -13.98 -1.79 -10.31
CA THR A 114 -14.96 -2.61 -9.60
C THR A 114 -14.82 -2.53 -8.08
N HIS A 115 -13.63 -2.21 -7.56
CA HIS A 115 -13.29 -2.21 -6.14
C HIS A 115 -13.29 -0.83 -5.48
N THR A 116 -13.64 0.24 -6.23
CA THR A 116 -13.62 1.61 -5.69
C THR A 116 -14.94 2.31 -5.96
N LEU A 117 -15.84 2.34 -4.98
CA LEU A 117 -17.10 3.10 -4.93
C LEU A 117 -17.81 3.20 -6.29
N ARG A 118 -18.25 2.07 -6.82
CA ARG A 118 -19.02 2.01 -8.07
C ARG A 118 -20.49 2.21 -7.78
N GLU A 119 -21.08 3.24 -8.33
CA GLU A 119 -22.53 3.48 -8.20
C GLU A 119 -23.33 2.52 -9.08
N ILE A 120 -24.27 1.81 -8.48
CA ILE A 120 -25.24 0.95 -9.14
C ILE A 120 -26.59 1.15 -8.44
N ASP A 121 -27.60 1.59 -9.19
CA ASP A 121 -28.96 1.83 -8.68
C ASP A 121 -28.98 2.71 -7.42
N GLY A 122 -28.12 3.73 -7.36
CA GLY A 122 -27.99 4.65 -6.25
C GLY A 122 -27.16 4.14 -5.06
N ALA A 123 -26.85 2.83 -4.98
CA ALA A 123 -25.98 2.27 -3.97
C ALA A 123 -24.51 2.32 -4.38
N LEU A 124 -23.58 2.35 -3.41
CA LEU A 124 -22.15 2.33 -3.67
C LEU A 124 -21.58 0.92 -3.44
N HIS A 125 -21.10 0.33 -4.51
CA HIS A 125 -20.53 -1.01 -4.56
C HIS A 125 -19.00 -0.97 -4.57
N VAL A 126 -18.39 -2.00 -4.02
CA VAL A 126 -16.94 -2.28 -4.07
C VAL A 126 -16.70 -3.77 -4.32
N GLY A 127 -15.45 -4.16 -4.58
CA GLY A 127 -15.07 -5.57 -4.50
C GLY A 127 -14.96 -6.03 -3.04
N GLN A 128 -15.16 -7.31 -2.81
CA GLN A 128 -15.18 -7.83 -1.43
C GLN A 128 -13.83 -7.67 -0.70
N SER A 129 -12.69 -7.67 -1.41
CA SER A 129 -11.38 -7.46 -0.76
C SER A 129 -11.19 -6.05 -0.20
N THR A 130 -11.93 -5.05 -0.72
CA THR A 130 -11.78 -3.64 -0.31
C THR A 130 -12.79 -3.19 0.73
N TYR A 131 -13.81 -4.00 1.07
CA TYR A 131 -14.90 -3.61 1.96
C TYR A 131 -14.43 -3.07 3.32
N GLY A 132 -13.29 -3.58 3.83
CA GLY A 132 -12.74 -3.21 5.14
C GLY A 132 -11.90 -1.92 5.10
N ASP A 133 -11.07 -1.73 4.09
CA ASP A 133 -10.03 -0.70 4.10
C ASP A 133 -10.43 0.60 3.36
N ILE A 134 -11.26 0.51 2.32
CA ILE A 134 -11.58 1.66 1.47
C ILE A 134 -12.21 2.81 2.24
N ASN A 135 -13.03 2.51 3.25
CA ASN A 135 -13.71 3.50 4.08
C ASN A 135 -12.75 4.41 4.84
N MET A 136 -11.66 3.83 5.34
CA MET A 136 -10.62 4.58 6.03
C MET A 136 -9.89 5.51 5.06
N HIS A 137 -9.52 5.00 3.88
CA HIS A 137 -8.82 5.79 2.87
C HIS A 137 -9.67 6.93 2.30
N THR A 138 -10.96 6.67 2.03
CA THR A 138 -11.87 7.73 1.57
C THR A 138 -12.12 8.76 2.68
N GLY A 139 -12.29 8.31 3.92
CA GLY A 139 -12.45 9.18 5.08
C GLY A 139 -11.23 10.09 5.30
N ILE A 140 -10.02 9.56 5.25
CA ILE A 140 -8.79 10.37 5.35
C ILE A 140 -8.71 11.36 4.17
N ALA A 141 -8.97 10.90 2.94
CA ALA A 141 -8.88 11.75 1.76
C ALA A 141 -9.87 12.91 1.78
N THR A 142 -11.10 12.70 2.24
CA THR A 142 -12.13 13.75 2.35
C THR A 142 -11.87 14.66 3.55
N HIS A 143 -11.45 14.11 4.70
CA HIS A 143 -11.15 14.88 5.90
C HIS A 143 -9.98 15.87 5.73
N LEU A 144 -8.97 15.50 4.94
CA LEU A 144 -7.84 16.39 4.70
C LEU A 144 -8.20 17.65 3.89
N ARG A 145 -9.40 17.75 3.29
CA ARG A 145 -9.85 18.98 2.62
C ARG A 145 -9.88 20.12 3.63
N ASN A 146 -9.13 21.16 3.34
CA ASN A 146 -9.00 22.35 4.18
C ASN A 146 -8.55 22.08 5.65
N ALA A 147 -8.03 20.88 5.96
CA ALA A 147 -7.58 20.51 7.29
C ALA A 147 -6.40 21.35 7.77
N ALA A 148 -6.36 21.64 9.06
CA ALA A 148 -5.18 22.17 9.73
C ALA A 148 -4.06 21.11 9.73
N PHE A 149 -2.80 21.56 9.87
CA PHE A 149 -1.66 20.64 9.95
C PHE A 149 -0.88 20.82 11.25
N PRO A 150 -0.51 19.72 11.90
CA PRO A 150 -0.78 18.32 11.59
C PRO A 150 -2.27 18.00 11.71
N PRO A 151 -2.85 17.15 10.81
CA PRO A 151 -4.28 16.88 10.83
C PRO A 151 -4.72 16.00 12.00
N ASP A 152 -5.95 16.16 12.43
CA ASP A 152 -6.60 15.28 13.39
C ASP A 152 -7.08 13.99 12.72
N TYR A 153 -7.38 12.97 13.53
CA TYR A 153 -7.87 11.68 13.05
C TYR A 153 -9.40 11.66 13.00
N PRO A 154 -10.03 11.60 11.83
CA PRO A 154 -11.48 11.83 11.69
C PRO A 154 -12.35 10.85 12.49
N ILE A 155 -11.85 9.67 12.80
CA ILE A 155 -12.62 8.64 13.52
C ILE A 155 -12.35 8.60 15.03
N LEU A 156 -11.62 9.57 15.60
CA LEU A 156 -11.43 9.70 17.04
C LEU A 156 -11.19 11.16 17.43
N LYS A 157 -12.21 11.81 17.97
CA LYS A 157 -12.12 13.22 18.38
C LYS A 157 -10.98 13.45 19.37
N GLY A 158 -10.16 14.45 19.08
CA GLY A 158 -9.01 14.84 19.91
C GLY A 158 -7.74 14.02 19.67
N ALA A 159 -7.75 13.05 18.75
CA ALA A 159 -6.55 12.31 18.37
C ALA A 159 -5.92 12.89 17.10
N ARG A 160 -4.57 12.82 17.01
CA ARG A 160 -3.83 13.23 15.80
C ARG A 160 -3.79 12.08 14.79
N LEU A 161 -3.83 12.39 13.50
CA LEU A 161 -3.64 11.41 12.44
C LEU A 161 -2.16 11.02 12.34
N GLY A 162 -1.78 9.88 12.87
CA GLY A 162 -0.42 9.32 12.77
C GLY A 162 -0.28 8.19 11.75
N TYR A 163 -1.38 7.76 11.16
CA TYR A 163 -1.39 6.81 10.05
C TYR A 163 -0.69 7.40 8.82
N PRO A 164 0.09 6.63 8.02
CA PRO A 164 0.71 7.12 6.80
C PRO A 164 -0.33 7.57 5.76
N PHE A 165 -0.63 8.84 5.71
CA PHE A 165 -1.74 9.43 4.95
C PHE A 165 -1.35 10.05 3.60
N LEU A 166 -0.06 10.14 3.28
CA LEU A 166 0.40 10.86 2.08
C LEU A 166 -0.12 10.23 0.77
N GLY A 167 -0.37 8.92 0.75
CA GLY A 167 -1.04 8.28 -0.38
C GLY A 167 -2.45 8.81 -0.62
N ASP A 168 -3.19 9.08 0.47
CA ASP A 168 -4.56 9.60 0.42
C ASP A 168 -4.58 11.11 0.17
N SER A 169 -3.55 11.85 0.64
CA SER A 169 -3.44 13.30 0.40
C SER A 169 -3.37 13.67 -1.10
N MET A 170 -2.90 12.76 -1.96
CA MET A 170 -2.98 12.97 -3.42
C MET A 170 -4.43 13.05 -3.90
N ILE A 171 -5.29 12.20 -3.34
CA ILE A 171 -6.73 12.24 -3.66
C ILE A 171 -7.33 13.55 -3.17
N THR A 172 -7.04 13.94 -1.92
CA THR A 172 -7.46 15.24 -1.37
C THR A 172 -7.07 16.40 -2.29
N SER A 173 -5.82 16.40 -2.78
CA SER A 173 -5.32 17.41 -3.71
C SER A 173 -6.17 17.47 -4.98
N MET A 174 -6.60 16.31 -5.50
CA MET A 174 -7.47 16.25 -6.68
C MET A 174 -8.90 16.72 -6.36
N LEU A 175 -9.47 16.32 -5.21
CA LEU A 175 -10.80 16.74 -4.74
C LEU A 175 -10.89 18.25 -4.59
N LEU A 176 -9.88 18.89 -4.01
CA LEU A 176 -9.82 20.35 -3.84
C LEU A 176 -9.96 21.10 -5.18
N PHE A 177 -9.61 20.48 -6.30
CA PHE A 177 -9.76 21.04 -7.65
C PHE A 177 -10.92 20.42 -8.44
N GLY A 178 -11.92 19.86 -7.74
CA GLY A 178 -13.17 19.38 -8.32
C GLY A 178 -13.04 18.09 -9.15
N ALA A 179 -12.13 17.20 -8.79
CA ALA A 179 -12.11 15.83 -9.31
C ALA A 179 -13.11 14.96 -8.53
N ASP A 180 -13.66 13.97 -9.19
CA ASP A 180 -14.46 12.94 -8.56
C ASP A 180 -13.60 12.02 -7.69
N MET A 181 -14.10 11.60 -6.52
CA MET A 181 -13.38 10.78 -5.55
C MET A 181 -13.06 9.40 -6.11
N ALA A 182 -14.07 8.67 -6.59
CA ALA A 182 -13.88 7.31 -7.09
C ALA A 182 -12.93 7.28 -8.30
N VAL A 183 -13.09 8.22 -9.24
CA VAL A 183 -12.22 8.35 -10.41
C VAL A 183 -10.79 8.71 -10.01
N SER A 184 -10.60 9.56 -8.99
CA SER A 184 -9.28 9.92 -8.48
C SER A 184 -8.55 8.71 -7.89
N PHE A 185 -9.23 7.88 -7.11
CA PHE A 185 -8.69 6.61 -6.60
C PHE A 185 -8.34 5.65 -7.73
N ARG A 186 -9.24 5.48 -8.72
CA ARG A 186 -9.07 4.56 -9.86
C ARG A 186 -7.87 4.93 -10.73
N ILE A 187 -7.75 6.20 -11.12
CA ILE A 187 -6.65 6.67 -11.98
C ILE A 187 -5.30 6.52 -11.26
N THR A 188 -5.21 7.02 -10.04
CA THR A 188 -3.94 6.97 -9.29
C THR A 188 -3.60 5.55 -8.88
N GLY A 189 -4.58 4.69 -8.54
CA GLY A 189 -4.38 3.28 -8.23
C GLY A 189 -3.85 2.50 -9.43
N THR A 190 -4.49 2.65 -10.60
CA THR A 190 -4.04 2.01 -11.85
C THR A 190 -2.64 2.47 -12.25
N LEU A 191 -2.37 3.78 -12.18
CA LEU A 191 -1.05 4.34 -12.48
C LEU A 191 0.02 3.71 -11.56
N MET A 192 -0.21 3.70 -10.26
CA MET A 192 0.74 3.15 -9.28
C MET A 192 0.98 1.65 -9.49
N MET A 193 -0.05 0.86 -9.81
CA MET A 193 0.09 -0.55 -10.11
C MET A 193 1.01 -0.79 -11.32
N VAL A 194 0.83 -0.02 -12.39
CA VAL A 194 1.70 -0.09 -13.59
C VAL A 194 3.13 0.33 -13.25
N LEU A 195 3.31 1.37 -12.42
CA LEU A 195 4.64 1.81 -11.98
C LEU A 195 5.35 0.77 -11.10
N VAL A 196 4.61 0.06 -10.25
CA VAL A 196 5.12 -1.08 -9.47
C VAL A 196 5.53 -2.22 -10.40
N GLY A 197 4.66 -2.60 -11.33
CA GLY A 197 4.98 -3.64 -12.33
C GLY A 197 6.23 -3.29 -13.14
N PHE A 198 6.30 -2.06 -13.66
CA PHE A 198 7.49 -1.58 -14.39
C PHE A 198 8.74 -1.63 -13.53
N GLY A 199 8.65 -1.15 -12.29
CA GLY A 199 9.77 -1.12 -11.36
C GLY A 199 10.32 -2.50 -11.05
N PHE A 200 9.43 -3.47 -10.86
CA PHE A 200 9.85 -4.84 -10.64
C PHE A 200 10.53 -5.44 -11.88
N VAL A 201 9.96 -5.23 -13.08
CA VAL A 201 10.59 -5.67 -14.34
C VAL A 201 11.97 -5.02 -14.51
N ALA A 202 12.09 -3.72 -14.27
CA ALA A 202 13.36 -3.01 -14.38
C ALA A 202 14.41 -3.54 -13.39
N PHE A 203 14.02 -3.77 -12.13
CA PHE A 203 14.89 -4.35 -11.12
C PHE A 203 15.31 -5.79 -11.48
N ALA A 204 14.35 -6.64 -11.84
CA ALA A 204 14.63 -8.03 -12.22
C ALA A 204 15.50 -8.12 -13.49
N TRP A 205 15.26 -7.24 -14.47
CA TRP A 205 16.11 -7.13 -15.67
C TRP A 205 17.54 -6.73 -15.32
N GLU A 206 17.69 -5.71 -14.47
CA GLU A 206 19.04 -5.32 -14.04
C GLU A 206 19.76 -6.44 -13.29
N MET A 207 19.04 -7.22 -12.50
CA MET A 207 19.63 -8.33 -11.74
C MET A 207 20.06 -9.51 -12.60
N THR A 208 19.29 -9.84 -13.66
CA THR A 208 19.41 -11.12 -14.36
C THR A 208 19.88 -10.99 -15.80
N LYS A 209 19.48 -9.94 -16.51
CA LYS A 209 19.66 -9.74 -17.97
C LYS A 209 19.09 -10.91 -18.81
N LYS A 210 18.11 -11.65 -18.27
CA LYS A 210 17.48 -12.81 -18.92
C LYS A 210 15.97 -12.57 -19.00
N PRO A 211 15.37 -12.47 -20.22
CA PRO A 211 13.92 -12.22 -20.35
C PRO A 211 13.07 -13.28 -19.63
N LEU A 212 13.41 -14.57 -19.81
CA LEU A 212 12.67 -15.66 -19.18
C LEU A 212 12.71 -15.58 -17.65
N ALA A 213 13.85 -15.22 -17.07
CA ALA A 213 13.98 -15.03 -15.62
C ALA A 213 13.06 -13.91 -15.10
N VAL A 214 12.96 -12.80 -15.86
CA VAL A 214 12.08 -11.68 -15.53
C VAL A 214 10.61 -12.08 -15.60
N VAL A 215 10.20 -12.80 -16.67
CA VAL A 215 8.83 -13.28 -16.84
C VAL A 215 8.43 -14.21 -15.69
N VAL A 216 9.28 -15.21 -15.37
CA VAL A 216 9.02 -16.14 -14.27
C VAL A 216 8.95 -15.42 -12.94
N ALA A 217 9.89 -14.51 -12.65
CA ALA A 217 9.87 -13.73 -11.42
C ALA A 217 8.61 -12.84 -11.31
N PHE A 218 8.17 -12.25 -12.41
CA PHE A 218 6.95 -11.44 -12.48
C PHE A 218 5.70 -12.25 -12.17
N LEU A 219 5.54 -13.42 -12.79
CA LEU A 219 4.41 -14.30 -12.52
C LEU A 219 4.41 -14.79 -11.07
N LEU A 220 5.59 -15.15 -10.53
CA LEU A 220 5.73 -15.54 -9.12
C LEU A 220 5.49 -14.39 -8.14
N LEU A 221 5.60 -13.13 -8.53
CA LEU A 221 5.23 -12.01 -7.68
C LEU A 221 3.73 -11.74 -7.71
N PHE A 222 3.17 -11.60 -8.90
CA PHE A 222 1.82 -11.07 -9.09
C PHE A 222 0.73 -12.14 -9.09
N VAL A 223 1.06 -13.38 -9.43
CA VAL A 223 0.10 -14.49 -9.56
C VAL A 223 0.35 -15.62 -8.54
N ASN A 224 1.37 -15.48 -7.68
CA ASN A 224 1.68 -16.48 -6.67
C ASN A 224 0.51 -16.68 -5.70
N GLY A 225 0.38 -17.91 -5.25
CA GLY A 225 -0.45 -18.34 -4.14
C GLY A 225 -0.08 -19.78 -3.78
N GLY A 226 -0.04 -20.14 -2.52
CA GLY A 226 0.40 -21.46 -2.06
C GLY A 226 -0.49 -22.63 -2.50
N LEU A 227 -0.68 -23.58 -1.59
CA LEU A 227 -1.41 -24.82 -1.85
C LEU A 227 -2.91 -24.72 -1.56
N GLY A 228 -3.48 -23.53 -1.39
CA GLY A 228 -4.87 -23.35 -1.01
C GLY A 228 -5.87 -23.95 -2.01
N PHE A 229 -5.51 -24.02 -3.30
CA PHE A 229 -6.33 -24.67 -4.31
C PHE A 229 -6.68 -26.13 -3.95
N ILE A 230 -5.86 -26.82 -3.16
CA ILE A 230 -6.11 -28.22 -2.74
C ILE A 230 -7.38 -28.32 -1.90
N TYR A 231 -7.68 -27.29 -1.10
CA TYR A 231 -8.88 -27.23 -0.26
C TYR A 231 -10.15 -26.81 -1.02
N THR A 232 -10.03 -26.57 -2.32
CA THR A 232 -11.14 -26.15 -3.19
C THR A 232 -11.33 -27.11 -4.37
N MET A 233 -10.80 -28.35 -4.30
CA MET A 233 -10.87 -29.30 -5.40
C MET A 233 -12.22 -30.04 -5.49
N ASP A 234 -13.05 -30.04 -4.45
CA ASP A 234 -14.41 -30.51 -4.52
C ASP A 234 -15.32 -29.44 -5.18
N GLY A 235 -16.41 -29.91 -5.80
CA GLY A 235 -17.27 -29.03 -6.61
C GLY A 235 -18.00 -27.96 -5.79
N GLU A 236 -18.25 -28.20 -4.50
CA GLU A 236 -18.92 -27.27 -3.60
C GLU A 236 -17.96 -26.15 -3.18
N SER A 237 -16.81 -26.49 -2.63
CA SER A 237 -15.78 -25.53 -2.22
C SER A 237 -15.26 -24.72 -3.40
N PHE A 238 -15.15 -25.32 -4.60
CA PHE A 238 -14.80 -24.59 -5.81
C PHE A 238 -15.85 -23.54 -6.16
N ARG A 239 -17.13 -23.88 -6.07
CA ARG A 239 -18.23 -22.94 -6.32
C ARG A 239 -18.24 -21.82 -5.28
N GLU A 240 -17.96 -22.12 -4.01
CA GLU A 240 -17.90 -21.14 -2.92
C GLU A 240 -16.86 -20.05 -3.14
N ILE A 241 -15.77 -20.31 -3.89
CA ILE A 241 -14.81 -19.27 -4.26
C ILE A 241 -15.52 -18.07 -4.91
N PHE A 242 -16.52 -18.34 -5.77
CA PHE A 242 -17.20 -17.33 -6.57
C PHE A 242 -18.55 -16.87 -5.99
N THR A 243 -19.13 -17.60 -5.05
CA THR A 243 -20.46 -17.31 -4.49
C THR A 243 -20.42 -16.94 -3.00
N GLY A 244 -19.39 -17.35 -2.27
CA GLY A 244 -19.22 -17.05 -0.86
C GLY A 244 -18.63 -15.65 -0.62
N PHE A 245 -18.92 -15.10 0.56
CA PHE A 245 -18.29 -13.82 0.94
C PHE A 245 -16.82 -14.03 1.28
N TYR A 246 -15.94 -13.37 0.53
CA TYR A 246 -14.48 -13.29 0.72
C TYR A 246 -13.80 -14.66 0.89
N LYS A 247 -14.22 -15.65 0.11
CA LYS A 247 -13.59 -16.99 0.06
C LYS A 247 -12.46 -17.00 -0.95
N THR A 248 -11.22 -16.84 -0.50
CA THR A 248 -10.06 -16.78 -1.40
C THR A 248 -9.10 -17.95 -1.15
N PRO A 249 -8.68 -18.70 -2.18
CA PRO A 249 -7.75 -19.81 -2.01
C PRO A 249 -6.39 -19.44 -1.44
N THR A 250 -6.05 -18.14 -1.43
CA THR A 250 -4.82 -17.62 -0.84
C THR A 250 -4.99 -17.10 0.59
N ASN A 251 -6.24 -17.05 1.10
CA ASN A 251 -6.54 -16.61 2.46
C ASN A 251 -7.65 -17.48 3.07
N MET A 252 -7.27 -18.59 3.67
CA MET A 252 -8.15 -19.55 4.34
C MET A 252 -7.63 -19.78 5.76
N PRO A 253 -7.99 -18.90 6.71
CA PRO A 253 -7.51 -18.97 8.10
C PRO A 253 -7.78 -20.32 8.78
N GLU A 254 -8.91 -20.93 8.46
CA GLU A 254 -9.32 -22.25 8.95
C GLU A 254 -8.33 -23.37 8.59
N TYR A 255 -7.57 -23.20 7.53
CA TYR A 255 -6.48 -24.10 7.11
C TYR A 255 -5.10 -23.49 7.36
N ASN A 256 -5.00 -22.42 8.15
CA ASN A 256 -3.75 -21.69 8.39
C ASN A 256 -3.06 -21.23 7.10
N LEU A 257 -3.87 -20.78 6.12
CA LEU A 257 -3.40 -20.14 4.90
C LEU A 257 -3.49 -18.61 5.08
N ARG A 258 -2.34 -17.94 5.03
CA ARG A 258 -2.18 -16.53 5.38
C ARG A 258 -1.35 -15.75 4.36
N TRP A 259 -0.95 -16.40 3.25
CA TRP A 259 -0.18 -15.78 2.19
C TRP A 259 -1.10 -15.36 1.05
N VAL A 260 -1.64 -14.17 1.18
CA VAL A 260 -2.64 -13.62 0.25
C VAL A 260 -2.03 -13.28 -1.12
N ASN A 261 -2.85 -13.22 -2.16
CA ASN A 261 -2.38 -12.71 -3.45
C ASN A 261 -2.08 -11.21 -3.36
N VAL A 262 -0.90 -10.80 -3.83
CA VAL A 262 -0.42 -9.43 -3.67
C VAL A 262 -1.27 -8.39 -4.41
N ILE A 263 -1.88 -8.75 -5.55
CA ILE A 263 -2.80 -7.85 -6.28
C ILE A 263 -4.09 -7.68 -5.50
N CYS A 264 -4.78 -8.81 -5.23
CA CYS A 264 -6.15 -8.82 -4.75
C CYS A 264 -6.29 -8.30 -3.32
N ASP A 265 -5.36 -8.69 -2.45
CA ASP A 265 -5.52 -8.48 -1.02
C ASP A 265 -4.52 -7.47 -0.42
N MET A 266 -3.56 -6.98 -1.25
CA MET A 266 -2.57 -6.00 -0.79
C MET A 266 -2.60 -4.71 -1.62
N PHE A 267 -2.45 -4.79 -2.96
CA PHE A 267 -2.37 -3.57 -3.77
C PHE A 267 -3.73 -2.91 -3.99
N ILE A 268 -4.79 -3.71 -4.18
CA ILE A 268 -6.13 -3.17 -4.43
C ILE A 268 -6.73 -2.57 -3.14
N PRO A 269 -6.80 -3.30 -1.99
CA PRO A 269 -7.42 -2.75 -0.78
C PRO A 269 -6.51 -1.75 -0.04
N GLN A 270 -5.21 -2.01 0.03
CA GLN A 270 -4.30 -1.26 0.90
C GLN A 270 -3.56 -0.14 0.15
N ARG A 271 -4.19 1.02 0.08
CA ARG A 271 -3.68 2.21 -0.62
C ARG A 271 -2.25 2.57 -0.22
N THR A 272 -1.95 2.56 1.08
CA THR A 272 -0.60 2.86 1.59
C THR A 272 0.44 1.84 1.17
N PHE A 273 0.07 0.56 1.07
CA PHE A 273 0.97 -0.49 0.59
C PHE A 273 1.31 -0.30 -0.90
N LEU A 274 0.32 -0.03 -1.74
CA LEU A 274 0.53 0.25 -3.17
C LEU A 274 1.39 1.51 -3.38
N THR A 275 1.09 2.59 -2.67
CA THR A 275 1.89 3.82 -2.72
C THR A 275 3.31 3.56 -2.22
N GLY A 276 3.45 2.80 -1.13
CA GLY A 276 4.73 2.40 -0.57
C GLY A 276 5.61 1.63 -1.56
N TRP A 277 5.05 0.68 -2.30
CA TRP A 277 5.80 -0.08 -3.30
C TRP A 277 6.11 0.73 -4.55
N THR A 278 5.25 1.67 -4.91
CA THR A 278 5.54 2.63 -5.98
C THR A 278 6.82 3.42 -5.70
N VAL A 279 7.07 3.74 -4.42
CA VAL A 279 8.28 4.46 -3.99
C VAL A 279 9.44 3.51 -3.66
N LEU A 280 9.16 2.29 -3.15
CA LEU A 280 10.17 1.30 -2.76
C LEU A 280 10.98 0.79 -3.96
N LEU A 281 10.32 0.46 -5.07
CA LEU A 281 11.01 -0.13 -6.22
C LEU A 281 12.06 0.77 -6.85
N PRO A 282 11.83 2.09 -7.05
CA PRO A 282 12.92 2.99 -7.45
C PRO A 282 14.05 3.08 -6.43
N ALA A 283 13.74 3.00 -5.11
CA ALA A 283 14.77 2.99 -4.07
C ALA A 283 15.64 1.72 -4.14
N VAL A 284 15.02 0.55 -4.32
CA VAL A 284 15.72 -0.73 -4.53
C VAL A 284 16.58 -0.69 -5.80
N TYR A 285 16.05 -0.12 -6.87
CA TYR A 285 16.80 0.09 -8.12
C TYR A 285 17.97 1.06 -7.92
N LEU A 286 17.78 2.17 -7.20
CA LEU A 286 18.86 3.12 -6.84
C LEU A 286 19.93 2.46 -5.97
N LEU A 287 19.55 1.61 -5.02
CA LEU A 287 20.48 0.86 -4.19
C LEU A 287 21.38 -0.05 -5.07
N LEU A 288 20.76 -0.75 -6.02
CA LEU A 288 21.51 -1.58 -6.98
C LEU A 288 22.50 -0.75 -7.79
N LEU A 289 22.09 0.41 -8.30
CA LEU A 289 22.97 1.32 -9.04
C LEU A 289 24.08 1.87 -8.16
N ALA A 290 23.78 2.28 -6.93
CA ALA A 290 24.74 2.84 -5.98
C ALA A 290 25.87 1.84 -5.68
N VAL A 291 25.53 0.57 -5.47
CA VAL A 291 26.52 -0.49 -5.19
C VAL A 291 27.36 -0.82 -6.43
N ARG A 292 26.75 -0.82 -7.64
CA ARG A 292 27.47 -1.10 -8.90
C ARG A 292 28.41 0.04 -9.28
N GLU A 293 27.93 1.27 -9.24
CA GLU A 293 28.70 2.43 -9.69
C GLU A 293 29.62 3.03 -8.62
N LYS A 294 29.38 2.69 -7.35
CA LYS A 294 30.16 3.17 -6.18
C LYS A 294 30.29 4.69 -6.10
N LYS A 295 29.31 5.42 -6.66
CA LYS A 295 29.28 6.89 -6.69
C LYS A 295 28.56 7.44 -5.46
N ARG A 296 29.25 8.25 -4.65
CA ARG A 296 28.72 8.85 -3.42
C ARG A 296 27.36 9.56 -3.64
N ARG A 297 27.19 10.27 -4.75
CA ARG A 297 25.94 10.96 -5.09
C ARG A 297 24.72 10.03 -5.13
N LEU A 298 24.89 8.78 -5.58
CA LEU A 298 23.77 7.80 -5.63
C LEU A 298 23.37 7.36 -4.23
N PHE A 299 24.31 7.23 -3.29
CA PHE A 299 23.99 6.93 -1.89
C PHE A 299 23.28 8.11 -1.21
N ILE A 300 23.71 9.36 -1.46
CA ILE A 300 23.02 10.54 -0.95
C ILE A 300 21.60 10.63 -1.55
N SER A 301 21.45 10.44 -2.87
CA SER A 301 20.13 10.44 -3.52
C SER A 301 19.22 9.34 -2.98
N LEU A 302 19.76 8.15 -2.70
CA LEU A 302 19.03 7.06 -2.05
C LEU A 302 18.61 7.44 -0.62
N GLY A 303 19.46 8.13 0.13
CA GLY A 303 19.16 8.64 1.46
C GLY A 303 18.01 9.65 1.46
N LEU A 304 18.05 10.60 0.54
CA LEU A 304 16.97 11.56 0.33
C LEU A 304 15.66 10.86 -0.03
N TRP A 305 15.73 9.89 -0.95
CA TRP A 305 14.57 9.11 -1.36
C TRP A 305 13.97 8.30 -0.21
N ALA A 306 14.81 7.52 0.49
CA ALA A 306 14.37 6.70 1.63
C ALA A 306 13.79 7.56 2.77
N GLY A 307 14.39 8.71 3.03
CA GLY A 307 13.93 9.64 4.06
C GLY A 307 12.54 10.23 3.80
N LEU A 308 12.02 10.19 2.58
CA LEU A 308 10.63 10.59 2.26
C LEU A 308 9.60 9.47 2.48
N MET A 309 10.02 8.24 2.78
CA MET A 309 9.12 7.08 2.82
C MET A 309 8.29 6.91 4.10
N PRO A 310 8.71 7.31 5.32
CA PRO A 310 8.02 6.96 6.56
C PRO A 310 6.52 7.26 6.55
N MET A 311 6.11 8.48 6.18
CA MET A 311 4.69 8.89 6.09
C MET A 311 3.99 8.48 4.80
N ILE A 312 4.70 7.82 3.87
CA ILE A 312 4.10 7.15 2.72
C ILE A 312 3.79 5.70 3.08
N HIS A 313 4.80 4.95 3.61
CA HIS A 313 4.63 3.57 4.05
C HIS A 313 5.81 3.11 4.91
N THR A 314 5.60 3.03 6.20
CA THR A 314 6.64 2.70 7.20
C THR A 314 7.28 1.33 6.98
N HIS A 315 6.49 0.31 6.60
CA HIS A 315 7.03 -1.03 6.34
C HIS A 315 7.97 -1.07 5.13
N SER A 316 7.69 -0.30 4.07
CA SER A 316 8.60 -0.19 2.92
C SER A 316 9.91 0.50 3.31
N PHE A 317 9.86 1.51 4.16
CA PHE A 317 11.06 2.16 4.70
C PHE A 317 11.91 1.20 5.53
N LEU A 318 11.30 0.47 6.46
CA LEU A 318 11.96 -0.54 7.28
C LEU A 318 12.53 -1.68 6.42
N GLY A 319 11.73 -2.20 5.48
CA GLY A 319 12.16 -3.26 4.56
C GLY A 319 13.36 -2.83 3.71
N LEU A 320 13.35 -1.59 3.18
CA LEU A 320 14.49 -1.04 2.44
C LEU A 320 15.74 -0.94 3.33
N GLY A 321 15.58 -0.52 4.59
CA GLY A 321 16.69 -0.42 5.55
C GLY A 321 17.35 -1.78 5.81
N LEU A 322 16.56 -2.82 6.09
CA LEU A 322 17.06 -4.18 6.35
C LEU A 322 17.67 -4.83 5.11
N VAL A 323 17.05 -4.66 3.93
CA VAL A 323 17.65 -5.10 2.67
C VAL A 323 18.99 -4.38 2.42
N SER A 324 19.04 -3.07 2.68
CA SER A 324 20.28 -2.29 2.52
C SER A 324 21.38 -2.74 3.47
N ALA A 325 21.04 -3.18 4.68
CA ALA A 325 22.03 -3.72 5.64
C ALA A 325 22.71 -5.00 5.11
N GLY A 326 21.95 -5.94 4.55
CA GLY A 326 22.52 -7.13 3.93
C GLY A 326 23.34 -6.82 2.66
N VAL A 327 22.87 -5.88 1.84
CA VAL A 327 23.62 -5.38 0.67
C VAL A 327 24.92 -4.71 1.11
N MET A 328 24.91 -3.91 2.18
CA MET A 328 26.09 -3.27 2.76
C MET A 328 27.11 -4.32 3.22
N LEU A 329 26.65 -5.32 3.98
CA LEU A 329 27.52 -6.39 4.47
C LEU A 329 28.23 -7.11 3.31
N GLN A 330 27.48 -7.49 2.29
CA GLN A 330 28.05 -8.10 1.09
C GLN A 330 29.01 -7.18 0.33
N ALA A 331 28.66 -5.88 0.22
CA ALA A 331 29.53 -4.90 -0.43
C ALA A 331 30.85 -4.69 0.33
N LEU A 332 30.84 -4.70 1.67
CA LEU A 332 32.03 -4.61 2.51
C LEU A 332 32.95 -5.82 2.36
N ILE A 333 32.37 -7.03 2.28
CA ILE A 333 33.14 -8.28 2.06
C ILE A 333 33.80 -8.26 0.67
N GLY A 334 33.10 -7.76 -0.35
CA GLY A 334 33.57 -7.73 -1.75
C GLY A 334 34.41 -6.52 -2.13
N SER A 335 34.55 -5.52 -1.26
CA SER A 335 35.23 -4.24 -1.59
C SER A 335 36.73 -4.28 -1.35
N SER A 336 37.48 -3.69 -2.27
CA SER A 336 38.89 -3.36 -2.08
C SER A 336 39.11 -2.15 -1.15
N ASP A 337 38.12 -1.23 -1.07
CA ASP A 337 38.12 -0.06 -0.21
C ASP A 337 36.87 -0.10 0.70
N ARG A 338 37.01 -0.85 1.80
CA ARG A 338 35.94 -1.04 2.80
C ARG A 338 35.57 0.29 3.48
N ARG A 339 36.55 1.16 3.75
CA ARG A 339 36.31 2.47 4.40
C ARG A 339 35.40 3.35 3.54
N LYS A 340 35.69 3.49 2.26
CA LYS A 340 34.86 4.26 1.30
C LYS A 340 33.45 3.65 1.17
N THR A 341 33.36 2.33 1.11
CA THR A 341 32.07 1.63 1.04
C THR A 341 31.24 1.91 2.28
N LEU A 342 31.82 1.76 3.49
CA LEU A 342 31.15 2.06 4.76
C LEU A 342 30.68 3.51 4.83
N ILE A 343 31.55 4.48 4.51
CA ILE A 343 31.20 5.91 4.51
C ILE A 343 30.00 6.19 3.58
N ASN A 344 29.97 5.58 2.41
CA ASN A 344 28.85 5.76 1.48
C ASN A 344 27.52 5.25 2.07
N PHE A 345 27.51 4.09 2.72
CA PHE A 345 26.31 3.57 3.39
C PHE A 345 25.92 4.38 4.63
N LEU A 346 26.89 4.88 5.39
CA LEU A 346 26.64 5.79 6.53
C LEU A 346 26.05 7.13 6.04
N LEU A 347 26.50 7.67 4.92
CA LEU A 347 25.90 8.85 4.30
C LEU A 347 24.46 8.57 3.86
N TYR A 348 24.22 7.42 3.24
CA TYR A 348 22.86 6.99 2.88
C TYR A 348 21.95 6.92 4.12
N GLY A 349 22.36 6.14 5.13
CA GLY A 349 21.58 5.96 6.34
C GLY A 349 21.40 7.27 7.13
N GLY A 350 22.47 8.07 7.27
CA GLY A 350 22.43 9.35 7.98
C GLY A 350 21.47 10.36 7.34
N VAL A 351 21.48 10.48 6.01
CA VAL A 351 20.53 11.34 5.29
C VAL A 351 19.10 10.83 5.44
N ALA A 352 18.89 9.51 5.30
CA ALA A 352 17.56 8.91 5.45
C ALA A 352 16.98 9.15 6.85
N VAL A 353 17.77 8.91 7.89
CA VAL A 353 17.36 9.12 9.30
C VAL A 353 17.10 10.59 9.58
N LEU A 354 17.98 11.49 9.13
CA LEU A 354 17.81 12.94 9.33
C LEU A 354 16.48 13.44 8.76
N MET A 355 16.05 12.93 7.60
CA MET A 355 14.76 13.30 7.00
C MET A 355 13.57 12.55 7.62
N ALA A 356 13.76 11.35 8.15
CA ALA A 356 12.71 10.56 8.79
C ALA A 356 12.36 11.10 10.20
N ILE A 357 13.34 11.58 10.97
CA ILE A 357 13.15 12.07 12.35
C ILE A 357 12.01 13.08 12.48
N PRO A 358 11.95 14.19 11.69
CA PRO A 358 10.86 15.14 11.81
C PRO A 358 9.47 14.51 11.59
N GLN A 359 9.35 13.58 10.64
CA GLN A 359 8.11 12.89 10.36
C GLN A 359 7.67 12.03 11.54
N LEU A 360 8.60 11.26 12.11
CA LEU A 360 8.31 10.41 13.27
C LEU A 360 7.92 11.25 14.49
N LEU A 361 8.62 12.37 14.75
CA LEU A 361 8.34 13.25 15.88
C LEU A 361 6.98 13.97 15.73
N ILE A 362 6.60 14.36 14.52
CA ILE A 362 5.35 15.11 14.29
C ILE A 362 4.14 14.18 14.29
N TRP A 363 4.22 13.00 13.65
CA TRP A 363 3.06 12.16 13.40
C TRP A 363 3.05 10.85 14.20
N THR A 364 4.18 10.16 14.35
CA THR A 364 4.21 8.83 14.96
C THR A 364 4.30 8.89 16.48
N VAL A 365 5.23 9.67 17.02
CA VAL A 365 5.45 9.76 18.49
C VAL A 365 4.21 10.23 19.25
N PRO A 366 3.43 11.23 18.79
CA PRO A 366 2.23 11.67 19.50
C PRO A 366 1.12 10.61 19.57
N GLN A 367 1.15 9.58 18.72
CA GLN A 367 0.20 8.47 18.74
C GLN A 367 0.63 7.28 19.60
N THR A 368 1.90 7.19 19.98
CA THR A 368 2.39 6.08 20.80
C THR A 368 1.76 6.12 22.18
N VAL A 369 0.86 5.17 22.43
CA VAL A 369 0.29 4.93 23.76
C VAL A 369 1.25 4.09 24.58
N GLU A 370 1.23 4.24 25.90
CA GLU A 370 1.96 3.39 26.84
C GLU A 370 1.69 1.91 26.58
N GLY A 371 2.76 1.18 26.33
CA GLY A 371 2.74 -0.25 25.98
C GLY A 371 3.42 -0.50 24.64
N SER A 372 4.61 -1.07 24.70
CA SER A 372 5.40 -1.41 23.51
C SER A 372 4.54 -2.12 22.46
N THR A 373 4.49 -1.56 21.27
CA THR A 373 3.88 -2.22 20.11
C THR A 373 4.80 -3.27 19.50
N MET A 374 6.10 -3.22 19.82
CA MET A 374 7.11 -4.13 19.30
C MET A 374 7.27 -5.35 20.21
N LEU A 375 7.03 -6.53 19.68
CA LEU A 375 7.12 -7.80 20.40
C LEU A 375 8.14 -8.72 19.74
N LEU A 376 8.95 -9.39 20.54
CA LEU A 376 9.77 -10.52 20.08
C LEU A 376 8.93 -11.79 20.13
N ARG A 377 8.56 -12.30 18.96
CA ARG A 377 7.72 -13.49 18.82
C ARG A 377 8.09 -14.24 17.55
N PHE A 378 8.83 -15.33 17.71
CA PHE A 378 9.20 -16.19 16.57
C PHE A 378 7.98 -16.95 16.04
N ASN A 379 7.93 -17.14 14.73
CA ASN A 379 6.90 -17.92 14.03
C ASN A 379 5.46 -17.43 14.31
N TRP A 380 5.30 -16.14 14.52
CA TRP A 380 4.03 -15.53 14.90
C TRP A 380 2.95 -15.70 13.83
N VAL A 381 3.32 -15.71 12.55
CA VAL A 381 2.37 -15.81 11.44
C VAL A 381 1.72 -17.20 11.36
N ASN A 382 2.47 -18.25 11.67
CA ASN A 382 1.98 -19.64 11.71
C ASN A 382 0.98 -19.89 12.85
N ASN A 383 1.02 -19.07 13.87
CA ASN A 383 0.15 -19.20 15.05
C ASN A 383 -0.99 -18.17 15.05
N ASN A 384 -0.92 -17.14 14.23
CA ASN A 384 -1.86 -16.02 14.12
C ASN A 384 -2.40 -15.46 15.45
N GLY A 385 -1.74 -15.75 16.56
CA GLY A 385 -2.09 -15.24 17.89
C GLY A 385 -3.10 -16.04 18.69
N ASP A 386 -3.88 -16.92 18.10
CA ASP A 386 -4.92 -17.70 18.78
C ASP A 386 -4.48 -19.12 19.19
N GLY A 387 -3.41 -19.63 18.61
CA GLY A 387 -2.84 -20.94 18.96
C GLY A 387 -3.65 -22.15 18.53
N THR A 388 -4.71 -21.95 17.76
CA THR A 388 -5.67 -23.00 17.42
C THR A 388 -5.18 -23.94 16.33
N LEU A 389 -4.31 -23.44 15.42
CA LEU A 389 -3.79 -24.23 14.31
C LEU A 389 -2.33 -23.87 14.04
N ILE A 390 -1.41 -24.75 14.43
CA ILE A 390 0.03 -24.59 14.22
C ILE A 390 0.53 -25.70 13.31
N ASP A 391 1.01 -25.34 12.12
CA ASP A 391 1.69 -26.26 11.23
C ASP A 391 3.17 -26.45 11.63
N ASN A 392 3.79 -27.54 11.13
CA ASN A 392 5.25 -27.59 11.11
C ASN A 392 5.80 -26.39 10.35
N TYR A 393 6.84 -25.74 10.88
CA TYR A 393 7.39 -24.49 10.35
C TYR A 393 7.65 -24.50 8.84
N PHE A 394 8.36 -25.51 8.33
CA PHE A 394 8.67 -25.60 6.90
C PHE A 394 7.42 -25.90 6.07
N TRP A 395 6.53 -26.75 6.60
CA TRP A 395 5.26 -27.06 5.94
C TRP A 395 4.36 -25.83 5.86
N PHE A 396 4.31 -25.02 6.91
CA PHE A 396 3.56 -23.76 6.89
C PHE A 396 3.97 -22.90 5.71
N TRP A 397 5.28 -22.65 5.55
CA TRP A 397 5.77 -21.79 4.46
C TRP A 397 5.59 -22.43 3.07
N ILE A 398 5.80 -23.73 2.93
CA ILE A 398 5.56 -24.44 1.66
C ILE A 398 4.06 -24.38 1.30
N LYS A 399 3.18 -24.58 2.27
CA LYS A 399 1.73 -24.53 2.08
C LYS A 399 1.27 -23.13 1.68
N ASN A 400 1.83 -22.11 2.30
CA ASN A 400 1.45 -20.71 2.10
C ASN A 400 2.05 -20.08 0.83
N VAL A 401 3.35 -20.21 0.61
CA VAL A 401 4.07 -19.57 -0.51
C VAL A 401 4.14 -20.48 -1.74
N GLY A 402 3.95 -21.78 -1.52
CA GLY A 402 4.16 -22.79 -2.54
C GLY A 402 5.59 -23.35 -2.55
N PRO A 403 5.86 -24.36 -3.41
CA PRO A 403 7.18 -24.98 -3.48
C PRO A 403 8.32 -24.03 -3.89
N VAL A 404 8.01 -22.86 -4.43
CA VAL A 404 8.98 -21.79 -4.71
C VAL A 404 9.73 -21.34 -3.45
N TYR A 405 9.13 -21.47 -2.27
CA TYR A 405 9.79 -21.19 -0.99
C TYR A 405 11.10 -21.97 -0.81
N LEU A 406 11.11 -23.22 -1.22
CA LEU A 406 12.30 -24.07 -1.16
C LEU A 406 13.45 -23.60 -2.06
N LEU A 407 13.17 -22.76 -3.05
CA LEU A 407 14.16 -22.23 -3.98
C LEU A 407 14.88 -20.97 -3.47
N LEU A 408 14.41 -20.35 -2.38
CA LEU A 408 14.98 -19.10 -1.87
C LEU A 408 16.46 -19.28 -1.46
N ILE A 409 16.77 -20.34 -0.69
CA ILE A 409 18.14 -20.62 -0.26
C ILE A 409 19.02 -21.08 -1.42
N PRO A 410 18.63 -22.08 -2.25
CA PRO A 410 19.40 -22.43 -3.45
C PRO A 410 19.67 -21.23 -4.36
N ALA A 411 18.67 -20.37 -4.62
CA ALA A 411 18.87 -19.19 -5.42
C ALA A 411 19.91 -18.22 -4.83
N ALA A 412 19.97 -18.07 -3.51
CA ALA A 412 20.98 -17.27 -2.83
C ALA A 412 22.40 -17.89 -2.97
N LEU A 413 22.50 -19.20 -2.81
CA LEU A 413 23.78 -19.94 -2.89
C LEU A 413 24.35 -19.93 -4.33
N CYS A 414 23.51 -20.01 -5.34
CA CYS A 414 23.91 -19.98 -6.75
C CYS A 414 24.44 -18.60 -7.19
N GLN A 415 24.23 -17.52 -6.43
CA GLN A 415 24.76 -16.20 -6.78
C GLN A 415 26.28 -16.13 -6.65
N LYS A 416 26.95 -15.56 -7.65
CA LYS A 416 28.41 -15.35 -7.63
C LYS A 416 28.79 -14.57 -6.35
N ARG A 417 29.89 -15.00 -5.72
CA ARG A 417 30.34 -14.51 -4.40
C ARG A 417 30.48 -12.98 -4.30
N ARG A 418 30.77 -12.28 -5.40
CA ARG A 418 30.92 -10.81 -5.44
C ARG A 418 29.80 -10.12 -6.22
N SER A 419 28.74 -10.82 -6.58
CA SER A 419 27.59 -10.23 -7.30
C SER A 419 26.76 -9.36 -6.35
N PRO A 420 26.26 -8.20 -6.80
CA PRO A 420 25.23 -7.43 -6.09
C PRO A 420 24.00 -8.29 -5.77
N ALA A 421 23.61 -9.20 -6.66
CA ALA A 421 22.48 -10.11 -6.46
C ALA A 421 22.61 -10.91 -5.16
N ARG A 422 23.81 -11.36 -4.79
CA ARG A 422 24.04 -12.03 -3.52
C ARG A 422 23.77 -11.10 -2.33
N GLY A 423 24.12 -9.82 -2.42
CA GLY A 423 23.83 -8.82 -1.39
C GLY A 423 22.33 -8.63 -1.19
N PHE A 424 21.58 -8.54 -2.27
CA PHE A 424 20.11 -8.44 -2.22
C PHE A 424 19.48 -9.70 -1.62
N MET A 425 19.95 -10.90 -1.98
CA MET A 425 19.50 -12.16 -1.36
C MET A 425 19.80 -12.20 0.13
N LEU A 426 20.99 -11.78 0.57
CA LEU A 426 21.33 -11.69 1.99
C LEU A 426 20.46 -10.67 2.72
N GLY A 427 20.20 -9.51 2.08
CA GLY A 427 19.31 -8.48 2.64
C GLY A 427 17.87 -8.96 2.77
N ALA A 428 17.38 -9.67 1.78
CA ALA A 428 16.04 -10.26 1.83
C ALA A 428 15.93 -11.36 2.89
N LEU A 429 16.94 -12.23 3.03
CA LEU A 429 16.97 -13.24 4.08
C LEU A 429 17.10 -12.63 5.48
N LEU A 430 17.88 -11.55 5.64
CA LEU A 430 17.93 -10.79 6.89
C LEU A 430 16.56 -10.20 7.23
N LEU A 431 15.89 -9.55 6.25
CA LEU A 431 14.55 -9.02 6.43
C LEU A 431 13.57 -10.12 6.81
N TYR A 432 13.63 -11.28 6.15
CA TYR A 432 12.79 -12.43 6.45
C TYR A 432 12.99 -12.89 7.90
N VAL A 433 14.24 -13.08 8.37
CA VAL A 433 14.53 -13.49 9.75
C VAL A 433 14.04 -12.46 10.76
N VAL A 434 14.25 -11.17 10.50
CA VAL A 434 13.74 -10.10 11.37
C VAL A 434 12.21 -10.11 11.42
N ALA A 435 11.55 -10.25 10.27
CA ALA A 435 10.09 -10.32 10.19
C ALA A 435 9.52 -11.56 10.90
N GLU A 436 10.25 -12.68 10.91
CA GLU A 436 9.88 -13.91 11.66
C GLU A 436 9.96 -13.76 13.18
N CYS A 437 10.89 -12.91 13.65
CA CYS A 437 11.19 -12.80 15.07
C CYS A 437 10.56 -11.58 15.73
N VAL A 438 10.20 -10.55 14.96
CA VAL A 438 9.78 -9.26 15.48
C VAL A 438 8.44 -8.84 14.89
N VAL A 439 7.49 -8.58 15.76
CA VAL A 439 6.20 -7.95 15.44
C VAL A 439 6.33 -6.46 15.74
N PHE A 440 6.16 -5.61 14.73
CA PHE A 440 6.40 -4.17 14.83
C PHE A 440 5.16 -3.34 15.16
N GLN A 441 3.97 -3.92 15.13
CA GLN A 441 2.72 -3.20 15.39
C GLN A 441 1.62 -4.10 15.97
N LYS A 442 0.59 -3.48 16.55
CA LYS A 442 -0.52 -4.20 17.20
C LYS A 442 -1.30 -5.11 16.26
N ASN A 443 -1.57 -4.68 15.02
CA ASN A 443 -2.09 -5.60 14.02
C ASN A 443 -0.97 -6.54 13.60
N ILE A 444 -0.91 -7.69 14.26
CA ILE A 444 0.12 -8.72 14.02
C ILE A 444 0.17 -9.07 12.54
N TYR A 445 -0.99 -9.23 11.90
CA TYR A 445 -1.10 -9.66 10.50
C TYR A 445 -0.46 -8.68 9.50
N ASP A 446 -0.52 -7.38 9.76
CA ASP A 446 0.08 -6.36 8.89
C ASP A 446 1.61 -6.45 8.78
N ASN A 447 2.27 -7.14 9.72
CA ASN A 447 3.72 -7.40 9.63
C ASN A 447 4.08 -8.32 8.45
N ASN A 448 3.11 -9.04 7.86
CA ASN A 448 3.29 -9.80 6.62
C ASN A 448 3.85 -8.94 5.48
N LYS A 449 3.60 -7.65 5.47
CA LYS A 449 4.12 -6.69 4.48
C LYS A 449 5.65 -6.77 4.32
N LEU A 450 6.36 -7.08 5.40
CA LEU A 450 7.83 -7.26 5.38
C LEU A 450 8.25 -8.53 4.64
N PHE A 451 7.50 -9.63 4.80
CA PHE A 451 7.76 -10.88 4.07
C PHE A 451 7.55 -10.69 2.56
N TYR A 452 6.54 -9.92 2.14
CA TYR A 452 6.34 -9.61 0.71
C TYR A 452 7.51 -8.81 0.13
N VAL A 453 8.08 -7.86 0.88
CA VAL A 453 9.28 -7.13 0.44
C VAL A 453 10.48 -8.09 0.30
N ALA A 454 10.69 -8.99 1.28
CA ALA A 454 11.76 -9.99 1.21
C ALA A 454 11.57 -10.91 0.00
N PHE A 455 10.35 -11.41 -0.21
CA PHE A 455 10.01 -12.26 -1.35
C PHE A 455 10.25 -11.57 -2.68
N MET A 456 9.73 -10.35 -2.86
CA MET A 456 9.93 -9.53 -4.05
C MET A 456 11.42 -9.37 -4.39
N VAL A 457 12.27 -9.11 -3.40
CA VAL A 457 13.72 -8.94 -3.61
C VAL A 457 14.41 -10.25 -4.01
N CYS A 458 13.91 -11.40 -3.53
CA CYS A 458 14.45 -12.73 -3.87
C CYS A 458 14.09 -13.19 -5.28
N LEU A 459 12.92 -12.83 -5.77
CA LEU A 459 12.34 -13.40 -6.99
C LEU A 459 13.19 -13.26 -8.26
N PRO A 460 13.94 -12.19 -8.50
CA PRO A 460 14.83 -12.14 -9.68
C PRO A 460 15.88 -13.27 -9.67
N ALA A 461 16.43 -13.61 -8.50
CA ALA A 461 17.40 -14.69 -8.38
C ALA A 461 16.74 -16.08 -8.53
N VAL A 462 15.54 -16.26 -7.98
CA VAL A 462 14.72 -17.46 -8.16
C VAL A 462 14.32 -17.63 -9.64
N GLY A 463 13.87 -16.55 -10.27
CA GLY A 463 13.54 -16.55 -11.69
C GLY A 463 14.74 -16.92 -12.59
N ALA A 464 15.94 -16.44 -12.22
CA ALA A 464 17.16 -16.82 -12.93
C ALA A 464 17.47 -18.32 -12.78
N LEU A 465 17.31 -18.87 -11.57
CA LEU A 465 17.51 -20.30 -11.29
C LEU A 465 16.52 -21.16 -12.10
N LEU A 466 15.26 -20.79 -12.11
CA LEU A 466 14.21 -21.49 -12.87
C LEU A 466 14.43 -21.37 -14.39
N ALA A 467 14.82 -20.20 -14.89
CA ALA A 467 15.15 -20.01 -16.30
C ALA A 467 16.33 -20.89 -16.72
N ASP A 468 17.38 -21.00 -15.88
CA ASP A 468 18.51 -21.88 -16.16
C ASP A 468 18.10 -23.36 -16.15
N ALA A 469 17.18 -23.77 -15.27
CA ALA A 469 16.61 -25.11 -15.26
C ALA A 469 15.80 -25.40 -16.52
N ILE A 470 14.96 -24.45 -16.99
CA ILE A 470 14.19 -24.57 -18.22
C ILE A 470 15.14 -24.70 -19.43
N ASP A 471 16.17 -23.87 -19.49
CA ASP A 471 17.20 -23.95 -20.55
C ASP A 471 17.95 -25.29 -20.52
N ALA A 472 18.23 -25.84 -19.35
CA ALA A 472 18.85 -27.15 -19.19
C ALA A 472 17.93 -28.28 -19.70
N ILE A 473 16.63 -28.24 -19.38
CA ILE A 473 15.61 -29.16 -19.92
C ILE A 473 15.59 -29.10 -21.44
N GLY A 474 15.66 -27.89 -22.02
CA GLY A 474 15.71 -27.68 -23.48
C GLY A 474 16.86 -28.43 -24.18
N ARG A 475 17.99 -28.63 -23.49
CA ARG A 475 19.20 -29.29 -24.00
C ARG A 475 19.21 -30.81 -23.83
N ILE A 476 18.23 -31.39 -23.16
CA ILE A 476 18.12 -32.86 -23.00
C ILE A 476 17.87 -33.50 -24.37
N ARG A 477 18.71 -34.48 -24.73
CA ARG A 477 18.65 -35.16 -26.04
C ARG A 477 17.53 -36.21 -26.08
N SER A 478 17.30 -36.94 -25.00
CA SER A 478 16.24 -37.93 -24.92
C SER A 478 14.88 -37.26 -24.87
N LEU A 479 14.02 -37.50 -25.83
CA LEU A 479 12.67 -36.90 -25.92
C LEU A 479 11.83 -37.28 -24.69
N GLY A 480 11.87 -38.53 -24.25
CA GLY A 480 11.13 -39.00 -23.06
C GLY A 480 11.60 -38.31 -21.78
N ALA A 481 12.92 -38.22 -21.56
CA ALA A 481 13.48 -37.52 -20.41
C ALA A 481 13.16 -36.00 -20.45
N LYS A 482 13.24 -35.37 -21.63
CA LYS A 482 12.87 -33.98 -21.82
C LYS A 482 11.39 -33.73 -21.50
N ALA A 483 10.50 -34.57 -22.01
CA ALA A 483 9.08 -34.48 -21.75
C ALA A 483 8.75 -34.65 -20.25
N ALA A 484 9.39 -35.65 -19.59
CA ALA A 484 9.22 -35.86 -18.15
C ALA A 484 9.67 -34.65 -17.32
N CYS A 485 10.87 -34.11 -17.60
CA CYS A 485 11.36 -32.92 -16.89
C CYS A 485 10.51 -31.69 -17.18
N ALA A 486 10.02 -31.51 -18.40
CA ALA A 486 9.13 -30.40 -18.75
C ALA A 486 7.77 -30.52 -18.03
N ALA A 487 7.23 -31.74 -17.92
CA ALA A 487 6.00 -32.01 -17.16
C ALA A 487 6.18 -31.67 -15.67
N VAL A 488 7.27 -32.10 -15.05
CA VAL A 488 7.59 -31.75 -13.63
C VAL A 488 7.68 -30.25 -13.45
N MET A 489 8.37 -29.53 -14.36
CA MET A 489 8.47 -28.07 -14.32
C MET A 489 7.09 -27.41 -14.50
N GLY A 490 6.27 -27.92 -15.42
CA GLY A 490 4.90 -27.44 -15.63
C GLY A 490 4.03 -27.61 -14.40
N VAL A 491 4.09 -28.77 -13.74
CA VAL A 491 3.37 -29.04 -12.47
C VAL A 491 3.87 -28.11 -11.37
N PHE A 492 5.18 -27.92 -11.25
CA PHE A 492 5.76 -26.97 -10.29
C PHE A 492 5.23 -25.54 -10.48
N CYS A 493 5.24 -25.05 -11.72
CA CYS A 493 4.70 -23.73 -12.04
C CYS A 493 3.20 -23.65 -11.76
N ALA A 494 2.42 -24.65 -12.13
CA ALA A 494 0.98 -24.70 -11.88
C ALA A 494 0.69 -24.63 -10.38
N ILE A 495 1.39 -25.40 -9.56
CA ILE A 495 1.22 -25.37 -8.09
C ILE A 495 1.53 -23.97 -7.53
N CYS A 496 2.56 -23.29 -8.03
CA CYS A 496 2.92 -21.95 -7.56
C CYS A 496 1.90 -20.86 -7.95
N LEU A 497 1.14 -21.06 -9.02
CA LEU A 497 0.31 -20.00 -9.62
C LEU A 497 -1.20 -20.23 -9.47
N LEU A 498 -1.65 -21.47 -9.24
CA LEU A 498 -3.07 -21.83 -9.34
C LEU A 498 -3.94 -21.12 -8.29
N SER A 499 -3.54 -21.15 -7.00
CA SER A 499 -4.30 -20.46 -5.94
C SER A 499 -4.39 -18.94 -6.19
N GLY A 500 -3.30 -18.32 -6.60
CA GLY A 500 -3.28 -16.88 -6.94
C GLY A 500 -4.16 -16.57 -8.15
N SER A 501 -4.13 -17.43 -9.19
CA SER A 501 -5.01 -17.29 -10.36
C SER A 501 -6.49 -17.40 -10.00
N LEU A 502 -6.86 -18.35 -9.13
CA LEU A 502 -8.22 -18.51 -8.63
C LEU A 502 -8.65 -17.29 -7.79
N SER A 503 -7.77 -16.78 -6.93
CA SER A 503 -8.05 -15.55 -6.15
C SER A 503 -8.26 -14.34 -7.06
N ILE A 504 -7.46 -14.17 -8.12
CA ILE A 504 -7.66 -13.11 -9.11
C ILE A 504 -9.00 -13.30 -9.83
N GLY A 505 -9.32 -14.53 -10.27
CA GLY A 505 -10.59 -14.84 -10.94
C GLY A 505 -11.79 -14.54 -10.04
N ARG A 506 -11.68 -14.85 -8.75
CA ARG A 506 -12.70 -14.54 -7.76
C ARG A 506 -12.88 -13.03 -7.60
N GLU A 507 -11.80 -12.24 -7.49
CA GLU A 507 -11.91 -10.77 -7.38
C GLU A 507 -12.48 -10.12 -8.65
N ILE A 508 -12.22 -10.68 -9.82
CA ILE A 508 -12.86 -10.23 -11.06
C ILE A 508 -14.39 -10.37 -10.99
N ALA A 509 -14.89 -11.42 -10.32
CA ALA A 509 -16.31 -11.69 -10.18
C ALA A 509 -16.93 -11.11 -8.90
N SER A 510 -16.13 -10.55 -7.99
CA SER A 510 -16.64 -10.10 -6.69
C SER A 510 -17.40 -8.78 -6.77
N ASP A 511 -18.47 -8.70 -5.97
CA ASP A 511 -19.27 -7.50 -5.76
C ASP A 511 -19.76 -7.44 -4.31
N TYR A 512 -19.83 -6.22 -3.76
CA TYR A 512 -20.31 -5.99 -2.40
C TYR A 512 -20.94 -4.60 -2.29
N VAL A 513 -22.17 -4.53 -1.80
CA VAL A 513 -22.83 -3.26 -1.47
C VAL A 513 -22.19 -2.72 -0.20
N LEU A 514 -21.38 -1.67 -0.33
CA LEU A 514 -20.71 -1.03 0.82
C LEU A 514 -21.61 -0.02 1.52
N PHE A 515 -22.32 0.79 0.73
CA PHE A 515 -23.32 1.75 1.20
C PHE A 515 -24.59 1.56 0.37
N SER A 516 -25.71 1.40 1.06
CA SER A 516 -27.04 1.39 0.44
C SER A 516 -27.35 2.74 -0.20
N GLU A 517 -28.38 2.79 -1.06
CA GLU A 517 -28.86 4.02 -1.68
C GLU A 517 -29.13 5.12 -0.63
N SER A 518 -29.80 4.79 0.48
CA SER A 518 -30.09 5.73 1.56
C SER A 518 -28.81 6.23 2.27
N GLU A 519 -27.82 5.38 2.45
CA GLU A 519 -26.53 5.76 3.04
C GLU A 519 -25.69 6.60 2.07
N ALA A 520 -25.70 6.30 0.78
CA ALA A 520 -25.04 7.10 -0.25
C ALA A 520 -25.67 8.52 -0.34
N ALA A 521 -27.00 8.60 -0.34
CA ALA A 521 -27.72 9.86 -0.30
C ALA A 521 -27.41 10.67 0.97
N ALA A 522 -27.33 10.01 2.15
CA ALA A 522 -26.92 10.65 3.39
C ALA A 522 -25.49 11.18 3.31
N GLY A 523 -24.57 10.41 2.71
CA GLY A 523 -23.19 10.85 2.50
C GLY A 523 -23.10 12.10 1.63
N GLN A 524 -23.89 12.17 0.56
CA GLN A 524 -23.98 13.36 -0.29
C GLN A 524 -24.54 14.56 0.47
N PHE A 525 -25.62 14.39 1.23
CA PHE A 525 -26.19 15.43 2.08
C PHE A 525 -25.15 15.95 3.08
N ILE A 526 -24.47 15.06 3.78
CA ILE A 526 -23.45 15.45 4.77
C ILE A 526 -22.32 16.23 4.10
N ASP A 527 -21.87 15.80 2.93
CA ASP A 527 -20.76 16.47 2.23
C ASP A 527 -21.12 17.89 1.77
N THR A 528 -22.38 18.13 1.35
CA THR A 528 -22.82 19.41 0.80
C THR A 528 -23.45 20.36 1.81
N GLU A 529 -24.15 19.84 2.82
CA GLU A 529 -25.03 20.64 3.71
C GLU A 529 -24.48 20.80 5.15
N THR A 530 -23.36 20.13 5.49
CA THR A 530 -22.77 20.27 6.83
C THR A 530 -21.37 20.90 6.77
N ALA A 531 -20.94 21.55 7.86
CA ALA A 531 -19.60 22.12 7.96
C ALA A 531 -18.51 21.04 7.84
N GLU A 532 -17.36 21.38 7.24
CA GLU A 532 -16.25 20.43 7.04
C GLU A 532 -15.68 19.90 8.37
N ASP A 533 -15.76 20.68 9.45
CA ASP A 533 -15.30 20.36 10.81
C ASP A 533 -16.42 19.88 11.76
N ALA A 534 -17.62 19.62 11.21
CA ALA A 534 -18.75 19.12 11.98
C ALA A 534 -18.44 17.77 12.66
N VAL A 535 -18.90 17.60 13.89
CA VAL A 535 -18.73 16.40 14.71
C VAL A 535 -20.00 15.58 14.73
N PHE A 536 -19.87 14.31 14.36
CA PHE A 536 -21.00 13.38 14.31
C PHE A 536 -20.94 12.37 15.45
N LEU A 537 -22.08 12.15 16.11
CA LEU A 537 -22.35 11.00 16.94
C LEU A 537 -22.89 9.87 16.07
N THR A 538 -22.21 8.72 16.06
CA THR A 538 -22.57 7.52 15.28
C THR A 538 -22.26 6.25 16.04
N GLY A 539 -22.63 5.09 15.49
CA GLY A 539 -22.18 3.78 15.98
C GLY A 539 -20.70 3.49 15.70
N GLU A 540 -20.33 2.22 15.82
CA GLU A 540 -18.93 1.76 15.72
C GLU A 540 -18.62 0.99 14.43
N GLN A 541 -19.50 1.05 13.45
CA GLN A 541 -19.25 0.35 12.18
C GLN A 541 -18.03 0.95 11.46
N HIS A 542 -17.28 0.10 10.74
CA HIS A 542 -16.11 0.56 10.00
C HIS A 542 -16.46 1.37 8.74
N ASN A 543 -17.60 1.09 8.11
CA ASN A 543 -18.13 1.82 6.96
C ASN A 543 -19.06 2.97 7.38
N CYS A 544 -18.62 3.81 8.31
CA CYS A 544 -19.38 4.93 8.84
C CYS A 544 -19.51 6.06 7.82
N VAL A 545 -20.74 6.38 7.39
CA VAL A 545 -21.04 7.33 6.32
C VAL A 545 -20.44 8.73 6.55
N PRO A 546 -20.64 9.41 7.72
CA PRO A 546 -20.13 10.77 7.92
C PRO A 546 -18.61 10.87 7.74
N SER A 547 -17.86 9.90 8.22
CA SER A 547 -16.40 9.88 8.06
C SER A 547 -15.99 9.40 6.67
N ALA A 548 -16.51 8.25 6.22
CA ALA A 548 -16.03 7.59 5.00
C ALA A 548 -16.34 8.38 3.72
N LEU A 549 -17.53 8.98 3.61
CA LEU A 549 -17.96 9.67 2.39
C LEU A 549 -17.77 11.18 2.46
N ALA A 550 -17.86 11.78 3.65
CA ALA A 550 -17.82 13.23 3.83
C ALA A 550 -16.61 13.73 4.65
N GLY A 551 -15.84 12.83 5.30
CA GLY A 551 -14.65 13.20 6.07
C GLY A 551 -14.94 13.97 7.36
N ARG A 552 -16.15 13.84 7.90
CA ARG A 552 -16.55 14.51 9.16
C ARG A 552 -15.93 13.82 10.36
N ASP A 553 -15.71 14.59 11.41
CA ASP A 553 -15.21 14.08 12.67
C ASP A 553 -16.23 13.19 13.38
N LEU A 554 -15.76 12.09 13.95
CA LEU A 554 -16.56 11.23 14.83
C LEU A 554 -16.10 11.36 16.28
N VAL A 555 -17.04 11.31 17.22
CA VAL A 555 -16.69 11.19 18.64
C VAL A 555 -15.80 9.96 18.83
N CYS A 556 -16.24 8.80 18.33
CA CYS A 556 -15.46 7.56 18.32
C CYS A 556 -15.99 6.64 17.20
N GLY A 557 -15.16 6.31 16.24
CA GLY A 557 -15.47 5.38 15.15
C GLY A 557 -15.17 3.93 15.49
N SER A 558 -14.71 3.16 14.50
CA SER A 558 -14.46 1.73 14.60
C SER A 558 -13.36 1.38 15.61
N PRO A 559 -13.67 0.59 16.67
CA PRO A 559 -12.66 0.08 17.60
C PRO A 559 -11.57 -0.74 16.93
N THR A 560 -11.90 -1.44 15.84
CA THR A 560 -10.96 -2.26 15.08
C THR A 560 -9.84 -1.40 14.49
N PHE A 561 -10.16 -0.32 13.78
CA PHE A 561 -9.15 0.60 13.25
C PHE A 561 -8.38 1.30 14.36
N LEU A 562 -9.08 1.79 15.38
CA LEU A 562 -8.44 2.50 16.49
C LEU A 562 -7.46 1.61 17.25
N SER A 563 -7.84 0.35 17.52
CA SER A 563 -6.97 -0.65 18.14
C SER A 563 -5.75 -0.99 17.27
N TYR A 564 -5.97 -1.25 15.98
CA TYR A 564 -4.90 -1.59 15.04
C TYR A 564 -3.89 -0.45 14.85
N HIS A 565 -4.37 0.80 14.91
CA HIS A 565 -3.50 1.97 14.84
C HIS A 565 -2.88 2.35 16.20
N GLY A 566 -3.14 1.56 17.25
CA GLY A 566 -2.51 1.72 18.56
C GLY A 566 -3.07 2.89 19.38
N LEU A 567 -4.28 3.36 19.11
CA LEU A 567 -4.91 4.47 19.82
C LEU A 567 -5.61 4.03 21.08
N ASN A 568 -5.62 4.89 22.10
CA ASN A 568 -6.48 4.73 23.27
C ASN A 568 -7.82 5.42 22.99
N TYR A 569 -8.89 4.65 22.94
CA TYR A 569 -10.22 5.12 22.60
C TYR A 569 -11.27 4.75 23.67
N ALA A 570 -10.85 4.16 24.79
CA ALA A 570 -11.75 3.57 25.77
C ALA A 570 -12.76 4.59 26.32
N VAL A 571 -12.31 5.82 26.62
CA VAL A 571 -13.17 6.89 27.14
C VAL A 571 -14.19 7.33 26.10
N GLN A 572 -13.74 7.70 24.89
CA GLN A 572 -14.63 8.14 23.81
C GLN A 572 -15.60 7.04 23.39
N HIS A 573 -15.19 5.79 23.45
CA HIS A 573 -16.05 4.64 23.16
C HIS A 573 -17.18 4.49 24.18
N ALA A 574 -16.88 4.62 25.47
CA ALA A 574 -17.88 4.58 26.54
C ALA A 574 -18.83 5.79 26.45
N ASP A 575 -18.28 7.00 26.29
CA ASP A 575 -19.04 8.25 26.20
C ASP A 575 -19.99 8.24 24.98
N ARG A 576 -19.52 7.78 23.80
CA ARG A 576 -20.36 7.60 22.60
C ARG A 576 -21.56 6.69 22.89
N ARG A 577 -21.33 5.55 23.53
CA ARG A 577 -22.40 4.62 23.89
C ARG A 577 -23.41 5.26 24.84
N ALA A 578 -22.92 5.96 25.85
CA ALA A 578 -23.75 6.66 26.83
C ALA A 578 -24.64 7.73 26.14
N MET A 579 -24.08 8.52 25.22
CA MET A 579 -24.83 9.51 24.44
C MET A 579 -25.89 8.90 23.52
N LEU A 580 -25.62 7.73 22.95
CA LEU A 580 -26.60 7.03 22.09
C LEU A 580 -27.73 6.40 22.89
N GLU A 581 -27.42 5.73 24.03
CA GLU A 581 -28.38 4.95 24.79
C GLU A 581 -29.15 5.81 25.83
N ASN A 582 -28.50 6.78 26.49
CA ASN A 582 -29.08 7.64 27.54
C ASN A 582 -28.72 9.12 27.29
N PRO A 583 -29.18 9.74 26.21
CA PRO A 583 -28.75 11.09 25.82
C PRO A 583 -29.14 12.14 26.86
N ALA A 584 -30.32 12.02 27.51
CA ALA A 584 -30.78 12.96 28.52
C ALA A 584 -29.85 13.02 29.74
N GLU A 585 -29.39 11.88 30.24
CA GLU A 585 -28.50 11.79 31.42
C GLU A 585 -27.06 12.23 31.07
N ASN A 586 -26.70 12.20 29.77
CA ASN A 586 -25.36 12.46 29.27
C ASN A 586 -25.28 13.72 28.40
N ALA A 587 -26.19 14.68 28.60
CA ALA A 587 -26.24 15.91 27.80
C ALA A 587 -24.92 16.70 27.81
N ALA A 588 -24.19 16.72 28.94
CA ALA A 588 -22.88 17.37 29.04
C ALA A 588 -21.80 16.78 28.14
N LEU A 589 -21.93 15.53 27.65
CA LEU A 589 -20.98 14.92 26.73
C LEU A 589 -21.11 15.49 25.34
N PHE A 590 -22.30 15.93 24.92
CA PHE A 590 -22.48 16.58 23.62
C PHE A 590 -21.68 17.88 23.54
N GLU A 591 -21.73 18.68 24.61
CA GLU A 591 -20.95 19.91 24.74
C GLU A 591 -19.43 19.59 24.81
N LYS A 592 -19.04 18.58 25.62
CA LYS A 592 -17.64 18.14 25.78
C LYS A 592 -16.97 17.81 24.43
N TYR A 593 -17.69 17.16 23.54
CA TYR A 593 -17.16 16.75 22.23
C TYR A 593 -17.52 17.72 21.09
N GLY A 594 -18.36 18.71 21.36
CA GLY A 594 -18.88 19.63 20.34
C GLY A 594 -19.67 18.87 19.27
N VAL A 595 -20.64 18.04 19.68
CA VAL A 595 -21.42 17.21 18.76
C VAL A 595 -22.45 18.06 18.05
N ASP A 596 -22.31 18.19 16.73
CA ASP A 596 -23.23 18.98 15.89
C ASP A 596 -24.40 18.13 15.36
N TYR A 597 -24.15 16.83 15.10
CA TYR A 597 -25.15 15.96 14.47
C TYR A 597 -25.16 14.57 15.10
N ALA A 598 -26.35 13.96 15.15
CA ALA A 598 -26.51 12.53 15.40
C ALA A 598 -26.94 11.82 14.11
N TYR A 599 -26.16 10.83 13.68
CA TYR A 599 -26.46 9.95 12.54
C TYR A 599 -27.00 8.62 13.08
N ILE A 600 -28.22 8.26 12.71
CA ILE A 600 -28.91 7.07 13.20
C ILE A 600 -29.44 6.26 12.01
N SER A 601 -28.95 5.04 11.88
CA SER A 601 -29.34 4.08 10.84
C SER A 601 -29.84 2.77 11.46
N ASN A 602 -30.12 1.76 10.64
CA ASN A 602 -30.41 0.41 11.14
C ASN A 602 -29.26 -0.18 11.94
N TYR A 603 -28.03 0.23 11.68
CA TYR A 603 -26.90 -0.27 12.45
C TYR A 603 -26.96 0.23 13.89
N GLU A 604 -27.16 1.52 14.09
CA GLU A 604 -27.26 2.11 15.44
C GLU A 604 -28.44 1.51 16.20
N ARG A 605 -29.63 1.43 15.58
CA ARG A 605 -30.83 0.85 16.19
C ARG A 605 -30.69 -0.64 16.52
N GLY A 606 -29.92 -1.39 15.71
CA GLY A 606 -29.66 -2.80 15.96
C GLY A 606 -28.60 -3.09 17.01
N LYS A 607 -27.68 -2.14 17.20
CA LYS A 607 -26.50 -2.31 18.08
C LYS A 607 -26.72 -1.71 19.48
N TYR A 608 -27.48 -0.61 19.56
CA TYR A 608 -27.68 0.21 20.78
C TYR A 608 -29.16 0.36 21.09
N ALA A 609 -29.50 0.56 22.36
CA ALA A 609 -30.82 1.01 22.79
C ALA A 609 -30.93 2.54 22.56
N VAL A 610 -30.95 2.96 21.28
CA VAL A 610 -30.86 4.38 20.91
C VAL A 610 -32.01 5.19 21.50
N GLY A 611 -31.72 6.26 22.26
CA GLY A 611 -32.69 7.22 22.77
C GLY A 611 -33.23 8.16 21.68
N GLU A 612 -33.74 7.62 20.56
CA GLU A 612 -34.09 8.38 19.34
C GLU A 612 -35.20 9.41 19.60
N ALA A 613 -36.10 9.14 20.55
CA ALA A 613 -37.14 10.11 20.97
C ALA A 613 -36.53 11.40 21.50
N TRP A 614 -35.44 11.31 22.24
CA TRP A 614 -34.73 12.48 22.77
C TRP A 614 -34.11 13.31 21.63
N PHE A 615 -33.49 12.63 20.65
CA PHE A 615 -32.93 13.32 19.47
C PHE A 615 -34.02 14.02 18.62
N ALA A 616 -35.21 13.43 18.52
CA ALA A 616 -36.34 14.05 17.84
C ALA A 616 -36.93 15.25 18.59
N GLU A 617 -36.85 15.26 19.94
CA GLU A 617 -37.35 16.33 20.79
C GLU A 617 -36.36 17.51 20.92
N HIS A 618 -35.04 17.20 21.01
CA HIS A 618 -33.99 18.19 21.31
C HIS A 618 -33.16 18.58 20.07
N GLY A 619 -33.33 17.90 18.96
CA GLY A 619 -32.66 18.19 17.70
C GLY A 619 -33.65 18.49 16.58
N THR A 620 -33.12 18.97 15.45
CA THR A 620 -33.89 19.15 14.23
C THR A 620 -33.57 18.02 13.25
N LEU A 621 -34.59 17.30 12.79
CA LEU A 621 -34.42 16.31 11.72
C LEU A 621 -34.11 17.05 10.41
N VAL A 622 -32.84 16.94 9.94
CA VAL A 622 -32.35 17.64 8.74
C VAL A 622 -32.25 16.73 7.52
N PHE A 623 -32.24 15.42 7.74
CA PHE A 623 -32.21 14.43 6.66
C PHE A 623 -32.94 13.15 7.05
N GLU A 624 -33.73 12.60 6.12
CA GLU A 624 -34.37 11.29 6.26
C GLU A 624 -34.40 10.59 4.89
N SER A 625 -33.89 9.38 4.84
CA SER A 625 -34.00 8.49 3.66
C SER A 625 -33.94 7.03 4.12
N GLY A 626 -34.98 6.26 3.78
CA GLY A 626 -35.09 4.87 4.22
C GLY A 626 -34.97 4.75 5.74
N SER A 627 -33.96 4.04 6.20
CA SER A 627 -33.69 3.87 7.64
C SER A 627 -32.75 4.90 8.25
N VAL A 628 -32.19 5.78 7.43
CA VAL A 628 -31.19 6.77 7.86
C VAL A 628 -31.89 8.07 8.27
N ARG A 629 -31.56 8.56 9.46
CA ARG A 629 -31.96 9.88 9.97
C ARG A 629 -30.76 10.64 10.47
N ILE A 630 -30.73 11.95 10.21
CA ILE A 630 -29.71 12.86 10.74
C ILE A 630 -30.41 13.97 11.50
N TYR A 631 -30.06 14.10 12.78
CA TYR A 631 -30.56 15.16 13.65
C TYR A 631 -29.46 16.20 13.87
N ALA A 632 -29.72 17.46 13.54
CA ALA A 632 -28.86 18.57 13.95
C ALA A 632 -29.12 18.89 15.42
N LEU A 633 -28.06 18.95 16.21
CA LEU A 633 -28.09 19.25 17.63
C LEU A 633 -27.58 20.69 17.80
N SER A 634 -28.38 21.56 18.34
CA SER A 634 -28.04 22.99 18.56
C SER A 634 -27.17 23.21 19.80
#